data_83b74a5ca4c3c0f3479387eff26fc9c3
#
_entry.id   83b74a5ca4c3c0f3479387eff26fc9c3
#
_cell.length_a   1.000
_cell.length_b   1.000
_cell.length_c   1.000
_cell.angle_alpha   90.00
_cell.angle_beta   90.00
_cell.angle_gamma   90.00
#
_symmetry.space_group_name_H-M   'P 1'
#
loop_
_entity.id
_entity.type
_entity.pdbx_description
1 polymer ?
#
loop_
_entity_poly.entity_id
_entity_poly.type
_entity_poly.pdbx_seq_one_letter_code
_entity_poly.pdbx_strand_id
1 'polypeptide(L)'
;MDKTTKVFDSWAKAGRAEEMEEGHAVTVGKFLGSISFDKPFSFLDIGCGNGWVVRKIAQLPKCKKAVGIDKSKNMIKRAVSNHASKKEKYACTDLESWNYAGKFDVIFSMESLYYSVPMEPALNKVFKMLKDGGLFYCGTDFYSDNHLTKRWTKVMKVPMDLRSKTEWKKMFNEAGFKTTANQVKDSKHRAKWKREFGTLFVTGKKI
;
A
#
# COMPACT_ATOMS: atom_id res chain seq x y z
N MET A 1 -17.05 11.33 8.16
CA MET A 1 -15.96 10.33 8.25
C MET A 1 -16.56 8.95 8.05
N ASP A 2 -16.13 8.22 7.05
CA ASP A 2 -16.63 6.87 6.73
C ASP A 2 -16.21 5.82 7.79
N LYS A 3 -16.82 4.61 7.71
CA LYS A 3 -16.56 3.54 8.70
C LYS A 3 -15.11 3.07 8.69
N THR A 4 -14.49 2.99 7.52
CA THR A 4 -13.10 2.55 7.35
C THR A 4 -12.14 3.51 8.05
N THR A 5 -12.31 4.82 7.83
CA THR A 5 -11.51 5.86 8.48
C THR A 5 -11.65 5.80 10.00
N LYS A 6 -12.88 5.57 10.53
CA LYS A 6 -13.09 5.43 11.99
C LYS A 6 -12.33 4.26 12.60
N VAL A 7 -12.29 3.12 11.89
CA VAL A 7 -11.53 1.93 12.35
C VAL A 7 -10.04 2.25 12.44
N PHE A 8 -9.44 2.81 11.39
CA PHE A 8 -8.01 3.12 11.38
C PHE A 8 -7.64 4.25 12.35
N ASP A 9 -8.50 5.24 12.52
CA ASP A 9 -8.32 6.27 13.55
C ASP A 9 -8.29 5.67 14.97
N SER A 10 -9.18 4.70 15.26
CA SER A 10 -9.19 4.00 16.55
C SER A 10 -7.93 3.15 16.72
N TRP A 11 -7.48 2.46 15.68
CA TRP A 11 -6.26 1.66 15.71
C TRP A 11 -5.01 2.50 15.95
N ALA A 12 -4.92 3.66 15.30
CA ALA A 12 -3.83 4.60 15.56
C ALA A 12 -3.79 5.04 17.02
N LYS A 13 -4.95 5.35 17.63
CA LYS A 13 -5.03 5.71 19.06
C LYS A 13 -4.64 4.55 20.00
N ALA A 14 -4.98 3.33 19.63
CA ALA A 14 -4.70 2.13 20.42
C ALA A 14 -3.27 1.56 20.24
N GLY A 15 -2.37 2.23 19.50
CA GLY A 15 -1.00 1.73 19.27
C GLY A 15 -0.88 0.63 18.21
N ARG A 16 -1.99 0.27 17.53
CA ARG A 16 -1.99 -0.82 16.53
C ARG A 16 -1.30 -0.46 15.22
N ALA A 17 -0.93 0.81 15.03
CA ALA A 17 -0.18 1.24 13.84
C ALA A 17 1.20 0.59 13.80
N GLU A 18 1.87 0.50 14.93
CA GLU A 18 3.17 -0.14 15.09
C GLU A 18 3.07 -1.66 14.96
N GLU A 19 2.02 -2.29 15.51
CA GLU A 19 1.76 -3.72 15.31
C GLU A 19 1.55 -4.08 13.83
N MET A 20 0.89 -3.21 13.06
CA MET A 20 0.73 -3.38 11.61
C MET A 20 2.07 -3.26 10.88
N GLU A 21 2.89 -2.27 11.24
CA GLU A 21 4.26 -2.12 10.72
C GLU A 21 5.06 -3.41 10.95
N GLU A 22 5.15 -3.88 12.19
CA GLU A 22 5.86 -5.12 12.55
C GLU A 22 5.31 -6.33 11.79
N GLY A 23 3.98 -6.43 11.69
CA GLY A 23 3.29 -7.52 10.98
C GLY A 23 3.58 -7.58 9.49
N HIS A 24 3.98 -6.48 8.86
CA HIS A 24 4.28 -6.41 7.42
C HIS A 24 5.76 -6.23 7.10
N ALA A 25 6.58 -5.85 8.08
CA ALA A 25 7.98 -5.45 7.88
C ALA A 25 8.81 -6.50 7.13
N VAL A 26 8.63 -7.79 7.42
CA VAL A 26 9.39 -8.88 6.79
C VAL A 26 9.00 -9.04 5.32
N THR A 27 7.70 -9.14 5.00
CA THR A 27 7.25 -9.37 3.62
C THR A 27 7.50 -8.16 2.73
N VAL A 28 7.21 -6.95 3.23
CA VAL A 28 7.50 -5.69 2.53
C VAL A 28 9.00 -5.47 2.40
N GLY A 29 9.78 -5.76 3.45
CA GLY A 29 11.24 -5.65 3.42
C GLY A 29 11.88 -6.56 2.37
N LYS A 30 11.47 -7.83 2.31
CA LYS A 30 11.90 -8.78 1.27
C LYS A 30 11.52 -8.29 -0.13
N PHE A 31 10.27 -7.82 -0.29
CA PHE A 31 9.78 -7.33 -1.57
C PHE A 31 10.55 -6.09 -2.03
N LEU A 32 10.65 -5.05 -1.20
CA LEU A 32 11.38 -3.83 -1.54
C LEU A 32 12.88 -4.08 -1.76
N GLY A 33 13.48 -5.04 -1.02
CA GLY A 33 14.86 -5.45 -1.22
C GLY A 33 15.14 -6.16 -2.54
N SER A 34 14.10 -6.66 -3.22
CA SER A 34 14.20 -7.26 -4.57
C SER A 34 14.10 -6.24 -5.71
N ILE A 35 13.83 -4.95 -5.38
CA ILE A 35 13.67 -3.89 -6.36
C ILE A 35 14.97 -3.09 -6.45
N SER A 36 15.45 -2.87 -7.68
CA SER A 36 16.55 -1.94 -7.93
C SER A 36 16.02 -0.52 -8.18
N PHE A 37 16.59 0.46 -7.45
CA PHE A 37 16.32 1.88 -7.61
C PHE A 37 17.56 2.59 -8.18
N ASP A 38 17.89 2.30 -9.43
CA ASP A 38 19.15 2.73 -10.05
C ASP A 38 19.16 4.19 -10.48
N LYS A 39 17.97 4.78 -10.71
CA LYS A 39 17.80 6.18 -11.14
C LYS A 39 17.18 7.01 -10.03
N PRO A 40 17.35 8.35 -10.04
CA PRO A 40 16.59 9.24 -9.17
C PRO A 40 15.08 9.05 -9.35
N PHE A 41 14.34 8.94 -8.23
CA PHE A 41 12.90 8.67 -8.28
C PHE A 41 12.11 9.44 -7.23
N SER A 42 10.82 9.63 -7.52
CA SER A 42 9.78 10.09 -6.61
C SER A 42 8.86 8.93 -6.25
N PHE A 43 8.44 8.90 -5.00
CA PHE A 43 7.67 7.79 -4.42
C PHE A 43 6.37 8.29 -3.78
N LEU A 44 5.29 7.52 -3.95
CA LEU A 44 4.02 7.71 -3.25
C LEU A 44 3.61 6.42 -2.56
N ASP A 45 3.20 6.53 -1.30
CA ASP A 45 2.57 5.45 -0.52
C ASP A 45 1.10 5.78 -0.28
N ILE A 46 0.19 4.95 -0.81
CA ILE A 46 -1.27 5.11 -0.68
C ILE A 46 -1.74 4.25 0.49
N GLY A 47 -2.37 4.89 1.48
CA GLY A 47 -2.70 4.26 2.76
C GLY A 47 -1.44 4.04 3.61
N CYS A 48 -0.61 5.09 3.74
CA CYS A 48 0.73 5.00 4.33
C CYS A 48 0.74 4.69 5.84
N GLY A 49 -0.41 4.74 6.52
CA GLY A 49 -0.53 4.54 7.95
C GLY A 49 0.40 5.46 8.75
N ASN A 50 1.23 4.91 9.63
CA ASN A 50 2.23 5.65 10.42
C ASN A 50 3.46 6.11 9.62
N GLY A 51 3.47 5.90 8.30
CA GLY A 51 4.51 6.40 7.38
C GLY A 51 5.81 5.58 7.34
N TRP A 52 5.86 4.37 7.90
CA TRP A 52 7.09 3.61 8.01
C TRP A 52 7.75 3.24 6.66
N VAL A 53 6.95 2.91 5.63
CA VAL A 53 7.47 2.65 4.27
C VAL A 53 8.02 3.93 3.66
N VAL A 54 7.29 5.05 3.81
CA VAL A 54 7.74 6.37 3.33
C VAL A 54 9.09 6.74 3.94
N ARG A 55 9.26 6.58 5.28
CA ARG A 55 10.54 6.80 5.98
C ARG A 55 11.65 5.93 5.42
N LYS A 56 11.39 4.63 5.26
CA LYS A 56 12.36 3.66 4.73
C LYS A 56 12.82 4.05 3.32
N ILE A 57 11.89 4.40 2.44
CA ILE A 57 12.19 4.78 1.05
C ILE A 57 12.90 6.14 0.99
N ALA A 58 12.52 7.11 1.83
CA ALA A 58 13.16 8.43 1.88
C ALA A 58 14.67 8.37 2.21
N GLN A 59 15.11 7.32 2.92
CA GLN A 59 16.51 7.10 3.24
C GLN A 59 17.35 6.61 2.07
N LEU A 60 16.71 6.07 1.00
CA LEU A 60 17.46 5.59 -0.16
C LEU A 60 18.16 6.77 -0.88
N PRO A 61 19.44 6.59 -1.29
CA PRO A 61 20.23 7.67 -1.89
C PRO A 61 19.57 8.29 -3.13
N LYS A 62 18.92 7.48 -3.96
CA LYS A 62 18.27 7.91 -5.20
C LYS A 62 16.86 8.47 -4.99
N CYS A 63 16.24 8.32 -3.82
CA CYS A 63 14.95 8.92 -3.52
C CYS A 63 15.08 10.44 -3.46
N LYS A 64 14.31 11.14 -4.30
CA LYS A 64 14.24 12.61 -4.31
C LYS A 64 13.09 13.14 -3.46
N LYS A 65 12.00 12.40 -3.40
CA LYS A 65 10.79 12.76 -2.67
C LYS A 65 10.00 11.49 -2.36
N ALA A 66 9.56 11.35 -1.13
CA ALA A 66 8.64 10.30 -0.67
C ALA A 66 7.40 10.96 -0.07
N VAL A 67 6.23 10.61 -0.60
CA VAL A 67 4.94 11.15 -0.14
C VAL A 67 4.10 10.01 0.41
N GLY A 68 3.46 10.23 1.55
CA GLY A 68 2.46 9.33 2.11
C GLY A 68 1.09 10.00 2.17
N ILE A 69 0.05 9.30 1.77
CA ILE A 69 -1.34 9.72 1.97
C ILE A 69 -2.11 8.69 2.78
N ASP A 70 -2.96 9.15 3.68
CA ASP A 70 -3.86 8.31 4.46
C ASP A 70 -5.12 9.09 4.86
N LYS A 71 -6.28 8.43 4.88
CA LYS A 71 -7.54 9.03 5.32
C LYS A 71 -7.58 9.32 6.82
N SER A 72 -6.85 8.55 7.61
CA SER A 72 -6.83 8.66 9.06
C SER A 72 -5.94 9.82 9.51
N LYS A 73 -6.57 10.81 10.13
CA LYS A 73 -5.86 11.95 10.73
C LYS A 73 -4.86 11.50 11.81
N ASN A 74 -5.21 10.45 12.56
CA ASN A 74 -4.35 9.95 13.63
C ASN A 74 -3.16 9.14 13.09
N MET A 75 -3.33 8.42 11.97
CA MET A 75 -2.21 7.79 11.25
C MET A 75 -1.24 8.86 10.73
N ILE A 76 -1.75 9.90 10.07
CA ILE A 76 -0.91 11.00 9.57
C ILE A 76 -0.21 11.76 10.71
N LYS A 77 -0.87 11.98 11.87
CA LYS A 77 -0.19 12.55 13.03
C LYS A 77 1.00 11.70 13.47
N ARG A 78 0.86 10.36 13.52
CA ARG A 78 1.97 9.46 13.83
C ARG A 78 3.07 9.51 12.76
N ALA A 79 2.70 9.51 11.48
CA ALA A 79 3.66 9.63 10.39
C ALA A 79 4.50 10.91 10.50
N VAL A 80 3.85 12.05 10.79
CA VAL A 80 4.52 13.35 10.96
C VAL A 80 5.38 13.37 12.23
N SER A 81 4.91 12.81 13.35
CA SER A 81 5.71 12.79 14.60
C SER A 81 6.97 11.91 14.47
N ASN A 82 6.96 10.92 13.60
CA ASN A 82 8.08 10.02 13.33
C ASN A 82 8.94 10.46 12.12
N HIS A 83 8.70 11.65 11.58
CA HIS A 83 9.40 12.18 10.41
C HIS A 83 10.91 12.24 10.64
N ALA A 84 11.69 11.73 9.70
CA ALA A 84 13.15 11.58 9.82
C ALA A 84 13.93 12.24 8.67
N SER A 85 13.28 12.71 7.60
CA SER A 85 13.97 13.25 6.44
C SER A 85 13.17 14.36 5.74
N LYS A 86 13.85 15.43 5.30
CA LYS A 86 13.24 16.51 4.49
C LYS A 86 12.62 16.05 3.17
N LYS A 87 12.93 14.82 2.73
CA LYS A 87 12.34 14.20 1.53
C LYS A 87 10.91 13.71 1.75
N GLU A 88 10.51 13.51 3.01
CA GLU A 88 9.19 12.98 3.38
C GLU A 88 8.12 14.08 3.38
N LYS A 89 6.95 13.75 2.89
CA LYS A 89 5.76 14.58 2.97
C LYS A 89 4.54 13.72 3.24
N TYR A 90 3.63 14.20 4.07
CA TYR A 90 2.42 13.48 4.45
C TYR A 90 1.18 14.35 4.24
N ALA A 91 0.08 13.73 3.74
CA ALA A 91 -1.19 14.41 3.59
C ALA A 91 -2.35 13.54 4.10
N CYS A 92 -3.24 14.16 4.90
CA CYS A 92 -4.45 13.50 5.36
C CYS A 92 -5.54 13.65 4.28
N THR A 93 -5.65 12.64 3.42
CA THR A 93 -6.57 12.63 2.28
C THR A 93 -6.78 11.20 1.79
N ASP A 94 -7.82 10.98 1.00
CA ASP A 94 -8.00 9.76 0.23
C ASP A 94 -7.44 9.90 -1.19
N LEU A 95 -7.22 8.76 -1.82
CA LEU A 95 -6.71 8.72 -3.19
C LEU A 95 -7.69 9.40 -4.16
N GLU A 96 -8.99 9.15 -4.00
CA GLU A 96 -10.03 9.57 -4.93
C GLU A 96 -10.19 11.09 -4.97
N SER A 97 -10.11 11.76 -3.82
CA SER A 97 -10.26 13.22 -3.72
C SER A 97 -8.94 13.99 -3.84
N TRP A 98 -7.79 13.30 -3.74
CA TRP A 98 -6.50 13.97 -3.74
C TRP A 98 -6.13 14.54 -5.12
N ASN A 99 -6.11 15.87 -5.21
CA ASN A 99 -5.66 16.60 -6.41
C ASN A 99 -4.16 16.90 -6.31
N TYR A 100 -3.36 16.08 -6.97
CA TYR A 100 -1.93 16.24 -7.06
C TYR A 100 -1.52 16.45 -8.53
N ALA A 101 -0.94 17.61 -8.82
CA ALA A 101 -0.59 18.00 -10.20
C ALA A 101 0.66 17.27 -10.76
N GLY A 102 1.42 16.60 -9.92
CA GLY A 102 2.62 15.88 -10.33
C GLY A 102 2.38 14.42 -10.68
N LYS A 103 3.45 13.76 -11.13
CA LYS A 103 3.49 12.32 -11.35
C LYS A 103 4.63 11.68 -10.56
N PHE A 104 4.50 10.40 -10.26
CA PHE A 104 5.48 9.64 -9.51
C PHE A 104 6.17 8.60 -10.40
N ASP A 105 7.43 8.31 -10.08
CA ASP A 105 8.18 7.22 -10.70
C ASP A 105 7.73 5.86 -10.13
N VAL A 106 7.42 5.85 -8.81
CA VAL A 106 7.00 4.66 -8.08
C VAL A 106 5.82 4.99 -7.19
N ILE A 107 4.77 4.18 -7.27
CA ILE A 107 3.63 4.19 -6.33
C ILE A 107 3.60 2.85 -5.60
N PHE A 108 3.27 2.89 -4.33
CA PHE A 108 3.14 1.73 -3.45
C PHE A 108 1.81 1.80 -2.69
N SER A 109 1.26 0.65 -2.35
CA SER A 109 0.13 0.53 -1.43
C SER A 109 0.21 -0.82 -0.73
N MET A 110 0.10 -0.84 0.59
CA MET A 110 0.07 -2.07 1.38
C MET A 110 -1.19 -2.14 2.23
N GLU A 111 -1.98 -3.22 2.08
CA GLU A 111 -3.21 -3.46 2.86
C GLU A 111 -4.21 -2.28 2.84
N SER A 112 -4.28 -1.55 1.72
CA SER A 112 -5.09 -0.33 1.64
C SER A 112 -6.03 -0.31 0.45
N LEU A 113 -5.58 -0.67 -0.75
CA LEU A 113 -6.33 -0.41 -2.00
C LEU A 113 -7.70 -1.10 -2.04
N TYR A 114 -7.84 -2.28 -1.46
CA TYR A 114 -9.09 -3.03 -1.43
C TYR A 114 -10.20 -2.41 -0.56
N TYR A 115 -9.91 -1.32 0.15
CA TYR A 115 -10.93 -0.49 0.80
C TYR A 115 -11.59 0.52 -0.15
N SER A 116 -11.00 0.77 -1.32
CA SER A 116 -11.67 1.50 -2.41
C SER A 116 -12.64 0.55 -3.11
N VAL A 117 -13.94 0.72 -2.89
CA VAL A 117 -14.97 -0.17 -3.45
C VAL A 117 -15.96 0.67 -4.26
N PRO A 118 -16.03 0.46 -5.59
CA PRO A 118 -15.23 -0.45 -6.42
C PRO A 118 -13.76 0.01 -6.56
N MET A 119 -12.84 -0.93 -6.84
CA MET A 119 -11.39 -0.67 -6.88
C MET A 119 -10.92 -0.08 -8.22
N GLU A 120 -11.66 -0.29 -9.30
CA GLU A 120 -11.28 0.12 -10.65
C GLU A 120 -11.01 1.64 -10.79
N PRO A 121 -11.83 2.55 -10.23
CA PRO A 121 -11.53 3.99 -10.26
C PRO A 121 -10.20 4.33 -9.58
N ALA A 122 -9.88 3.68 -8.46
CA ALA A 122 -8.62 3.87 -7.75
C ALA A 122 -7.42 3.43 -8.60
N LEU A 123 -7.50 2.27 -9.26
CA LEU A 123 -6.47 1.78 -10.18
C LEU A 123 -6.26 2.73 -11.37
N ASN A 124 -7.34 3.23 -11.98
CA ASN A 124 -7.26 4.20 -13.07
C ASN A 124 -6.60 5.51 -12.62
N LYS A 125 -6.88 5.95 -11.39
CA LYS A 125 -6.23 7.15 -10.83
C LYS A 125 -4.74 6.91 -10.59
N VAL A 126 -4.36 5.78 -10.02
CA VAL A 126 -2.96 5.39 -9.84
C VAL A 126 -2.22 5.37 -11.18
N PHE A 127 -2.83 4.80 -12.23
CA PHE A 127 -2.25 4.79 -13.57
C PHE A 127 -1.98 6.20 -14.11
N LYS A 128 -2.92 7.13 -13.92
CA LYS A 128 -2.78 8.54 -14.34
C LYS A 128 -1.68 9.27 -13.56
N MET A 129 -1.49 8.93 -12.28
CA MET A 129 -0.49 9.55 -11.39
C MET A 129 0.92 9.01 -11.60
N LEU A 130 1.11 7.93 -12.35
CA LEU A 130 2.42 7.43 -12.72
C LEU A 130 2.97 8.15 -13.94
N LYS A 131 4.29 8.37 -13.94
CA LYS A 131 5.06 8.69 -15.16
C LYS A 131 5.05 7.50 -16.09
N ASP A 132 5.30 7.73 -17.39
CA ASP A 132 5.51 6.65 -18.35
C ASP A 132 6.78 5.87 -17.95
N GLY A 133 6.72 4.56 -18.03
CA GLY A 133 7.73 3.65 -17.45
C GLY A 133 7.65 3.46 -15.93
N GLY A 134 6.78 4.20 -15.24
CA GLY A 134 6.61 4.14 -13.79
C GLY A 134 6.01 2.82 -13.30
N LEU A 135 6.20 2.53 -12.01
CA LEU A 135 5.84 1.25 -11.39
C LEU A 135 4.84 1.46 -10.25
N PHE A 136 3.81 0.64 -10.23
CA PHE A 136 2.90 0.51 -9.11
C PHE A 136 3.06 -0.84 -8.43
N TYR A 137 3.32 -0.85 -7.13
CA TYR A 137 3.43 -2.04 -6.29
C TYR A 137 2.28 -2.06 -5.28
N CYS A 138 1.43 -3.07 -5.37
CA CYS A 138 0.32 -3.26 -4.45
C CYS A 138 0.46 -4.56 -3.69
N GLY A 139 0.59 -4.49 -2.37
CA GLY A 139 0.67 -5.63 -1.47
C GLY A 139 -0.64 -5.87 -0.72
N THR A 140 -1.07 -7.13 -0.64
CA THR A 140 -2.23 -7.53 0.15
C THR A 140 -2.11 -8.92 0.72
N ASP A 141 -2.55 -9.11 1.97
CA ASP A 141 -2.82 -10.43 2.57
C ASP A 141 -4.28 -10.85 2.33
N PHE A 142 -5.16 -9.86 2.02
CA PHE A 142 -6.58 -10.05 1.78
C PHE A 142 -6.86 -10.34 0.31
N TYR A 143 -6.82 -11.63 -0.06
CA TYR A 143 -7.18 -12.12 -1.39
C TYR A 143 -7.84 -13.51 -1.29
N SER A 144 -8.72 -13.84 -2.22
CA SER A 144 -9.63 -14.99 -2.07
C SER A 144 -8.92 -16.35 -2.08
N ASP A 145 -7.73 -16.46 -2.71
CA ASP A 145 -6.91 -17.68 -2.63
C ASP A 145 -6.33 -17.89 -1.22
N ASN A 146 -6.20 -16.82 -0.42
CA ASN A 146 -5.88 -16.89 0.99
C ASN A 146 -7.15 -17.06 1.82
N HIS A 147 -7.65 -18.29 1.89
CA HIS A 147 -8.91 -18.58 2.56
C HIS A 147 -8.94 -18.22 4.06
N LEU A 148 -7.77 -18.09 4.71
CA LEU A 148 -7.67 -17.72 6.12
C LEU A 148 -8.01 -16.24 6.39
N THR A 149 -7.94 -15.38 5.37
CA THR A 149 -8.26 -13.95 5.50
C THR A 149 -9.68 -13.59 5.05
N LYS A 150 -10.41 -14.50 4.38
CA LYS A 150 -11.79 -14.25 3.91
C LYS A 150 -12.73 -13.73 5.01
N ARG A 151 -12.55 -14.18 6.25
CA ARG A 151 -13.36 -13.74 7.40
C ARG A 151 -13.16 -12.28 7.81
N TRP A 152 -12.12 -11.59 7.27
CA TRP A 152 -11.82 -10.21 7.65
C TRP A 152 -12.97 -9.25 7.34
N THR A 153 -13.72 -9.46 6.26
CA THR A 153 -14.93 -8.68 5.96
C THR A 153 -15.94 -8.69 7.10
N LYS A 154 -16.12 -9.85 7.74
CA LYS A 154 -17.03 -10.01 8.88
C LYS A 154 -16.48 -9.39 10.16
N VAL A 155 -15.16 -9.46 10.36
CA VAL A 155 -14.48 -8.94 11.56
C VAL A 155 -14.36 -7.42 11.50
N MET A 156 -13.92 -6.89 10.36
CA MET A 156 -13.69 -5.46 10.15
C MET A 156 -14.99 -4.65 10.03
N LYS A 157 -16.08 -5.29 9.54
CA LYS A 157 -17.39 -4.67 9.31
C LYS A 157 -17.34 -3.39 8.47
N VAL A 158 -16.38 -3.34 7.54
CA VAL A 158 -16.22 -2.28 6.54
C VAL A 158 -16.25 -2.88 5.14
N PRO A 159 -16.62 -2.11 4.11
CA PRO A 159 -16.54 -2.56 2.73
C PRO A 159 -15.09 -2.94 2.37
N MET A 160 -14.92 -4.08 1.73
CA MET A 160 -13.63 -4.59 1.25
C MET A 160 -13.84 -5.36 -0.04
N ASP A 161 -13.03 -5.10 -1.05
CA ASP A 161 -13.07 -5.77 -2.35
C ASP A 161 -12.20 -7.04 -2.32
N LEU A 162 -12.85 -8.21 -2.18
CA LEU A 162 -12.16 -9.51 -2.11
C LEU A 162 -12.00 -10.09 -3.52
N ARG A 163 -10.77 -10.16 -4.01
CA ARG A 163 -10.43 -10.69 -5.33
C ARG A 163 -9.40 -11.81 -5.24
N SER A 164 -9.44 -12.73 -6.19
CA SER A 164 -8.40 -13.75 -6.39
C SER A 164 -7.14 -13.13 -7.02
N LYS A 165 -6.02 -13.86 -6.98
CA LYS A 165 -4.78 -13.44 -7.66
C LYS A 165 -5.00 -13.17 -9.15
N THR A 166 -5.83 -13.99 -9.79
CA THR A 166 -6.15 -13.82 -11.22
C THR A 166 -6.97 -12.56 -11.45
N GLU A 167 -7.96 -12.28 -10.62
CA GLU A 167 -8.77 -11.06 -10.71
C GLU A 167 -7.94 -9.79 -10.42
N TRP A 168 -7.05 -9.82 -9.42
CA TRP A 168 -6.11 -8.73 -9.18
C TRP A 168 -5.27 -8.40 -10.43
N LYS A 169 -4.68 -9.42 -11.07
CA LYS A 169 -3.92 -9.23 -12.32
C LYS A 169 -4.78 -8.70 -13.45
N LYS A 170 -6.01 -9.23 -13.61
CA LYS A 170 -6.96 -8.79 -14.63
C LYS A 170 -7.28 -7.31 -14.48
N MET A 171 -7.66 -6.86 -13.28
CA MET A 171 -8.00 -5.46 -13.01
C MET A 171 -6.84 -4.50 -13.28
N PHE A 172 -5.61 -4.90 -12.94
CA PHE A 172 -4.43 -4.11 -13.27
C PHE A 172 -4.21 -3.99 -14.79
N ASN A 173 -4.39 -5.11 -15.52
CA ASN A 173 -4.28 -5.09 -16.99
C ASN A 173 -5.38 -4.22 -17.62
N GLU A 174 -6.61 -4.28 -17.12
CA GLU A 174 -7.74 -3.48 -17.58
C GLU A 174 -7.52 -1.97 -17.31
N ALA A 175 -6.82 -1.63 -16.23
CA ALA A 175 -6.38 -0.26 -15.95
C ALA A 175 -5.19 0.22 -16.83
N GLY A 176 -4.66 -0.64 -17.71
CA GLY A 176 -3.60 -0.29 -18.68
C GLY A 176 -2.18 -0.70 -18.25
N PHE A 177 -2.01 -1.39 -17.13
CA PHE A 177 -0.69 -1.85 -16.68
C PHE A 177 -0.22 -3.11 -17.40
N LYS A 178 1.09 -3.21 -17.64
CA LYS A 178 1.75 -4.52 -17.83
C LYS A 178 1.99 -5.13 -16.45
N THR A 179 1.38 -6.29 -16.17
CA THR A 179 1.24 -6.79 -14.80
C THR A 179 2.00 -8.07 -14.53
N THR A 180 2.67 -8.13 -13.36
CA THR A 180 3.19 -9.36 -12.76
C THR A 180 2.66 -9.50 -11.33
N ALA A 181 2.69 -10.73 -10.78
CA ALA A 181 2.27 -10.97 -9.41
C ALA A 181 3.14 -12.05 -8.75
N ASN A 182 3.57 -11.78 -7.52
CA ASN A 182 4.39 -12.64 -6.71
C ASN A 182 3.82 -12.79 -5.29
N GLN A 183 4.04 -13.92 -4.65
CA GLN A 183 3.73 -14.11 -3.23
C GLN A 183 5.01 -14.14 -2.40
N VAL A 184 5.04 -13.34 -1.34
CA VAL A 184 6.15 -13.29 -0.40
C VAL A 184 5.70 -13.86 0.94
N LYS A 185 6.28 -14.99 1.35
CA LYS A 185 5.97 -15.66 2.61
C LYS A 185 6.90 -15.19 3.73
N ASP A 186 6.33 -15.09 4.92
CA ASP A 186 7.08 -14.98 6.17
C ASP A 186 6.91 -16.29 6.97
N SER A 187 7.85 -17.22 6.79
CA SER A 187 7.79 -18.55 7.40
C SER A 187 7.85 -18.55 8.94
N LYS A 188 8.32 -17.46 9.55
CA LYS A 188 8.45 -17.29 11.00
C LYS A 188 7.31 -16.45 11.61
N HIS A 189 6.42 -15.90 10.79
CA HIS A 189 5.35 -15.03 11.28
C HIS A 189 4.36 -15.81 12.18
N ARG A 190 3.87 -15.18 13.26
CA ARG A 190 2.86 -15.78 14.16
C ARG A 190 1.56 -16.13 13.47
N ALA A 191 1.14 -15.35 12.47
CA ALA A 191 -0.09 -15.56 11.73
C ALA A 191 0.07 -16.63 10.65
N LYS A 192 -0.81 -17.65 10.67
CA LYS A 192 -0.79 -18.78 9.75
C LYS A 192 -0.89 -18.35 8.28
N TRP A 193 -1.75 -17.36 7.97
CA TRP A 193 -1.90 -16.88 6.59
C TRP A 193 -0.62 -16.30 5.99
N LYS A 194 0.25 -15.64 6.78
CA LYS A 194 1.54 -15.14 6.28
C LYS A 194 2.56 -16.27 6.04
N ARG A 195 2.51 -17.33 6.84
CA ARG A 195 3.38 -18.49 6.66
C ARG A 195 2.99 -19.32 5.44
N GLU A 196 1.70 -19.59 5.28
CA GLU A 196 1.18 -20.54 4.28
C GLU A 196 0.93 -19.85 2.92
N PHE A 197 0.25 -18.71 2.94
CA PHE A 197 -0.16 -18.00 1.72
C PHE A 197 0.76 -16.81 1.41
N GLY A 198 1.24 -16.11 2.42
CA GLY A 198 2.07 -14.92 2.25
C GLY A 198 1.29 -13.70 1.77
N THR A 199 2.03 -12.62 1.60
CA THR A 199 1.53 -11.38 1.00
C THR A 199 1.58 -11.50 -0.53
N LEU A 200 0.47 -11.26 -1.20
CA LEU A 200 0.40 -11.10 -2.65
C LEU A 200 0.90 -9.69 -3.01
N PHE A 201 1.94 -9.60 -3.81
CA PHE A 201 2.38 -8.35 -4.43
C PHE A 201 2.02 -8.38 -5.92
N VAL A 202 1.18 -7.44 -6.34
CA VAL A 202 0.85 -7.19 -7.75
C VAL A 202 1.64 -5.98 -8.21
N THR A 203 2.42 -6.14 -9.27
CA THR A 203 3.23 -5.08 -9.85
C THR A 203 2.65 -4.69 -11.20
N GLY A 204 2.31 -3.41 -11.35
CA GLY A 204 1.88 -2.81 -12.61
C GLY A 204 2.95 -1.87 -13.15
N LYS A 205 3.39 -2.06 -14.39
CA LYS A 205 4.24 -1.13 -15.12
C LYS A 205 3.41 -0.33 -16.10
N LYS A 206 3.47 0.99 -16.04
CA LYS A 206 2.92 1.87 -17.06
C LYS A 206 3.86 1.87 -18.26
N ILE A 207 3.34 1.51 -19.42
CA ILE A 207 4.10 1.50 -20.69
C ILE A 207 3.90 2.84 -21.39
#